data_9023b5b786f2c53dc009b3fb99afa39e
#
_entry.id   9023b5b786f2c53dc009b3fb99afa39e
#
_cell.length_a   1.000
_cell.length_b   1.000
_cell.length_c   1.000
_cell.angle_alpha   90.00
_cell.angle_beta   90.00
_cell.angle_gamma   90.00
#
_symmetry.space_group_name_H-M   'P 1'
#
loop_
_entity.id
_entity.type
_entity.pdbx_description
1 polymer ?
#
loop_
_entity_poly.entity_id
_entity_poly.type
_entity_poly.pdbx_seq_one_letter_code
_entity_poly.pdbx_strand_id
1 'polypeptide(L)'
;MFAVVQSALSYVAPFLFVLLLVITVHEFGHFLMARAFGVAIDRFSIGFGRALLRWRDRSGVEWRIGWIPIGGYVMFAGDENAASVPDANDLEEMRRHIVAHEGPAAVRKYLPFKPLWQRAAVAAAGPAANFILSIAIFAAFFMSFGETTLRPRVGAVLPGSPAAAAGFQAGDLVTRADNRTVSSFEQLHEIVMMRTGVPMQFTVHRGSLDVVLSATPKSTDVDNPMGGHDTEGQLGLAPSRAPSDLVQRRYGPIAAVGAGAARTWDMLSTTVYYLGRMAQGQESGKQITGVVGIAQVSHFAAVEGAQGEKGLGAQFLGSLVTLLNLAAIVSVSIGFANLLPIPVLDGGHLLFYAYEWIARRPVAASVQAVSYRVGLALLLGLMLFATTNDLQRINVFRFLGGLFS
;
A
#
# COMPACT_ATOMS: atom_id res chain seq x y z
N MET A 1 27.84 -4.98 21.49
CA MET A 1 27.58 -3.74 20.75
C MET A 1 27.59 -3.96 19.23
N PHE A 2 28.62 -4.55 18.63
CA PHE A 2 28.71 -4.79 17.18
C PHE A 2 27.55 -5.67 16.64
N ALA A 3 27.24 -6.79 17.30
CA ALA A 3 26.13 -7.68 16.91
C ALA A 3 24.76 -6.98 16.98
N VAL A 4 24.52 -6.12 17.96
CA VAL A 4 23.26 -5.36 18.10
C VAL A 4 23.13 -4.34 16.97
N VAL A 5 24.20 -3.63 16.61
CA VAL A 5 24.22 -2.69 15.50
C VAL A 5 23.98 -3.41 14.16
N GLN A 6 24.64 -4.55 13.96
CA GLN A 6 24.45 -5.35 12.76
C GLN A 6 23.00 -5.89 12.64
N SER A 7 22.44 -6.38 13.75
CA SER A 7 21.04 -6.80 13.80
C SER A 7 20.09 -5.63 13.49
N ALA A 8 20.26 -4.48 14.14
CA ALA A 8 19.43 -3.31 13.87
C ALA A 8 19.52 -2.85 12.39
N LEU A 9 20.73 -2.85 11.83
CA LEU A 9 20.94 -2.44 10.42
C LEU A 9 20.24 -3.39 9.43
N SER A 10 20.18 -4.69 9.74
CA SER A 10 19.50 -5.69 8.90
C SER A 10 17.98 -5.50 8.80
N TYR A 11 17.35 -4.80 9.76
CA TYR A 11 15.95 -4.39 9.70
C TYR A 11 15.78 -3.00 9.07
N VAL A 12 16.62 -2.06 9.48
CA VAL A 12 16.48 -0.65 9.09
C VAL A 12 16.82 -0.42 7.63
N ALA A 13 17.88 -1.02 7.11
CA ALA A 13 18.30 -0.76 5.72
C ALA A 13 17.30 -1.24 4.67
N PRO A 14 16.76 -2.50 4.72
CA PRO A 14 15.70 -2.93 3.80
C PRO A 14 14.42 -2.10 3.92
N PHE A 15 14.02 -1.77 5.14
CA PHE A 15 12.85 -0.92 5.40
C PHE A 15 13.00 0.47 4.76
N LEU A 16 14.14 1.13 4.99
CA LEU A 16 14.42 2.44 4.41
C LEU A 16 14.48 2.38 2.89
N PHE A 17 15.04 1.32 2.31
CA PHE A 17 15.05 1.13 0.86
C PHE A 17 13.63 1.12 0.29
N VAL A 18 12.75 0.28 0.84
CA VAL A 18 11.34 0.16 0.39
C VAL A 18 10.61 1.49 0.58
N LEU A 19 10.71 2.09 1.77
CA LEU A 19 10.00 3.31 2.11
C LEU A 19 10.44 4.49 1.25
N LEU A 20 11.77 4.70 1.13
CA LEU A 20 12.31 5.81 0.32
C LEU A 20 11.97 5.66 -1.16
N LEU A 21 12.02 4.44 -1.70
CA LEU A 21 11.63 4.21 -3.10
C LEU A 21 10.17 4.62 -3.33
N VAL A 22 9.26 4.13 -2.48
CA VAL A 22 7.82 4.37 -2.64
C VAL A 22 7.46 5.84 -2.44
N ILE A 23 8.01 6.48 -1.39
CA ILE A 23 7.73 7.89 -1.12
C ILE A 23 8.37 8.79 -2.18
N THR A 24 9.59 8.50 -2.62
CA THR A 24 10.24 9.30 -3.68
C THR A 24 9.43 9.28 -4.97
N VAL A 25 8.89 8.11 -5.36
CA VAL A 25 8.05 8.01 -6.56
C VAL A 25 6.72 8.74 -6.36
N HIS A 26 6.14 8.66 -5.17
CA HIS A 26 4.94 9.42 -4.80
C HIS A 26 5.14 10.93 -4.99
N GLU A 27 6.15 11.49 -4.32
CA GLU A 27 6.48 12.92 -4.43
C GLU A 27 6.84 13.32 -5.86
N PHE A 28 7.52 12.41 -6.59
CA PHE A 28 7.87 12.63 -7.97
C PHE A 28 6.64 12.69 -8.88
N GLY A 29 5.56 11.99 -8.54
CA GLY A 29 4.26 12.11 -9.20
C GLY A 29 3.71 13.53 -9.13
N HIS A 30 3.64 14.12 -7.92
CA HIS A 30 3.22 15.50 -7.71
C HIS A 30 4.12 16.49 -8.47
N PHE A 31 5.43 16.29 -8.37
CA PHE A 31 6.42 17.11 -9.04
C PHE A 31 6.24 17.13 -10.57
N LEU A 32 6.13 15.98 -11.20
CA LEU A 32 5.98 15.86 -12.65
C LEU A 32 4.68 16.52 -13.14
N MET A 33 3.58 16.28 -12.45
CA MET A 33 2.28 16.86 -12.84
C MET A 33 2.25 18.38 -12.65
N ALA A 34 2.78 18.87 -11.54
CA ALA A 34 2.91 20.30 -11.30
C ALA A 34 3.78 20.99 -12.35
N ARG A 35 4.91 20.36 -12.69
CA ARG A 35 5.81 20.86 -13.73
C ARG A 35 5.14 20.86 -15.11
N ALA A 36 4.37 19.82 -15.46
CA ALA A 36 3.62 19.75 -16.71
C ALA A 36 2.59 20.88 -16.85
N PHE A 37 2.00 21.32 -15.74
CA PHE A 37 1.09 22.46 -15.73
C PHE A 37 1.77 23.81 -15.54
N GLY A 38 3.10 23.86 -15.54
CA GLY A 38 3.85 25.10 -15.35
C GLY A 38 3.63 25.72 -13.99
N VAL A 39 3.50 24.89 -12.93
CA VAL A 39 3.52 25.33 -11.54
C VAL A 39 4.97 25.59 -11.14
N ALA A 40 5.21 26.71 -10.46
CA ALA A 40 6.51 27.03 -9.90
C ALA A 40 6.77 26.11 -8.69
N ILE A 41 7.94 25.47 -8.70
CA ILE A 41 8.37 24.53 -7.65
C ILE A 41 9.67 25.08 -7.07
N ASP A 42 9.69 25.31 -5.78
CA ASP A 42 10.87 25.82 -5.08
C ASP A 42 11.82 24.69 -4.71
N ARG A 43 11.27 23.54 -4.25
CA ARG A 43 12.08 22.45 -3.73
C ARG A 43 11.45 21.08 -3.94
N PHE A 44 12.33 20.10 -4.23
CA PHE A 44 12.04 18.68 -4.14
C PHE A 44 12.98 18.05 -3.11
N SER A 45 12.44 17.44 -2.06
CA SER A 45 13.26 16.85 -0.99
C SER A 45 12.94 15.37 -0.79
N ILE A 46 14.00 14.57 -0.73
CA ILE A 46 13.96 13.19 -0.24
C ILE A 46 14.47 13.25 1.20
N GLY A 47 13.61 12.90 2.15
CA GLY A 47 13.91 13.02 3.58
C GLY A 47 13.68 14.42 4.15
N PHE A 48 13.72 14.49 5.47
CA PHE A 48 13.52 15.70 6.26
C PHE A 48 14.80 16.17 6.97
N GLY A 49 14.73 17.30 7.65
CA GLY A 49 15.79 17.84 8.51
C GLY A 49 16.87 18.60 7.73
N ARG A 50 18.14 18.61 8.21
CA ARG A 50 19.23 19.29 7.54
C ARG A 50 19.59 18.61 6.22
N ALA A 51 19.94 19.39 5.18
CA ALA A 51 20.37 18.85 3.92
C ALA A 51 21.76 18.21 4.03
N LEU A 52 21.87 16.95 3.66
CA LEU A 52 23.14 16.27 3.42
C LEU A 52 23.71 16.68 2.07
N LEU A 53 22.85 16.73 1.05
CA LEU A 53 23.17 17.18 -0.30
C LEU A 53 22.08 18.16 -0.76
N ARG A 54 22.52 19.20 -1.48
CA ARG A 54 21.60 20.14 -2.16
C ARG A 54 22.22 20.64 -3.46
N TRP A 55 21.39 20.74 -4.49
CA TRP A 55 21.77 21.36 -5.75
C TRP A 55 20.55 22.01 -6.40
N ARG A 56 20.75 22.90 -7.34
CA ARG A 56 19.66 23.48 -8.14
C ARG A 56 19.75 22.98 -9.56
N ASP A 57 18.59 22.62 -10.12
CA ASP A 57 18.50 22.28 -11.53
C ASP A 57 18.44 23.54 -12.41
N ARG A 58 18.43 23.33 -13.73
CA ARG A 58 18.38 24.43 -14.71
C ARG A 58 17.05 25.23 -14.66
N SER A 59 16.00 24.67 -14.08
CA SER A 59 14.70 25.32 -13.89
C SER A 59 14.60 26.08 -12.56
N GLY A 60 15.66 26.06 -11.74
CA GLY A 60 15.73 26.76 -10.47
C GLY A 60 15.23 25.96 -9.25
N VAL A 61 14.73 24.75 -9.48
CA VAL A 61 14.26 23.88 -8.38
C VAL A 61 15.42 23.42 -7.52
N GLU A 62 15.33 23.59 -6.20
CA GLU A 62 16.29 23.05 -5.25
C GLU A 62 16.00 21.57 -4.99
N TRP A 63 16.92 20.71 -5.40
CA TRP A 63 16.92 19.30 -5.05
C TRP A 63 17.67 19.08 -3.76
N ARG A 64 17.07 18.28 -2.86
CA ARG A 64 17.60 18.11 -1.52
C ARG A 64 17.52 16.66 -1.07
N ILE A 65 18.57 16.18 -0.39
CA ILE A 65 18.56 14.94 0.38
C ILE A 65 18.70 15.31 1.84
N GLY A 66 17.65 15.07 2.63
CA GLY A 66 17.61 15.30 4.06
C GLY A 66 18.31 14.18 4.85
N TRP A 67 18.75 14.49 6.04
CA TRP A 67 19.46 13.52 6.88
C TRP A 67 18.52 12.51 7.57
N ILE A 68 17.23 12.82 7.69
CA ILE A 68 16.20 11.92 8.23
C ILE A 68 15.52 11.24 7.03
N PRO A 69 15.85 9.96 6.73
CA PRO A 69 15.36 9.31 5.51
C PRO A 69 13.95 8.73 5.69
N ILE A 70 13.06 9.49 6.32
CA ILE A 70 11.67 9.10 6.55
C ILE A 70 10.78 10.11 5.84
N GLY A 71 10.39 9.81 4.59
CA GLY A 71 9.50 10.69 3.83
C GLY A 71 10.18 11.53 2.76
N GLY A 72 9.43 12.44 2.18
CA GLY A 72 9.84 13.42 1.18
C GLY A 72 8.80 14.52 1.11
N TYR A 73 9.03 15.54 0.29
CA TYR A 73 8.04 16.56 -0.01
C TYR A 73 8.40 17.36 -1.27
N VAL A 74 7.37 17.83 -1.93
CA VAL A 74 7.46 18.87 -2.96
C VAL A 74 6.98 20.18 -2.35
N MET A 75 7.79 21.24 -2.43
CA MET A 75 7.41 22.59 -2.00
C MET A 75 7.08 23.40 -3.25
N PHE A 76 5.84 23.80 -3.38
CA PHE A 76 5.42 24.72 -4.44
C PHE A 76 5.71 26.15 -4.04
N ALA A 77 5.92 27.03 -5.01
CA ALA A 77 6.16 28.44 -4.74
C ALA A 77 4.95 29.06 -4.02
N GLY A 78 5.24 29.77 -2.94
CA GLY A 78 4.22 30.40 -2.08
C GLY A 78 3.56 29.47 -1.05
N ASP A 79 3.96 28.21 -0.96
CA ASP A 79 3.53 27.31 0.12
C ASP A 79 4.38 27.58 1.37
N GLU A 80 3.90 28.40 2.28
CA GLU A 80 4.52 28.58 3.61
C GLU A 80 4.25 27.36 4.51
N ASN A 81 3.12 26.68 4.30
CA ASN A 81 2.72 25.47 5.00
C ASN A 81 2.14 24.44 4.01
N ALA A 82 2.85 23.35 3.76
CA ALA A 82 2.41 22.27 2.88
C ALA A 82 1.08 21.60 3.30
N ALA A 83 0.55 21.92 4.49
CA ALA A 83 -0.66 21.33 5.05
C ALA A 83 -1.90 22.24 4.96
N SER A 84 -1.80 23.48 4.45
CA SER A 84 -2.95 24.39 4.40
C SER A 84 -3.37 24.68 2.97
N VAL A 85 -4.67 24.57 2.70
CA VAL A 85 -5.27 25.13 1.49
C VAL A 85 -5.68 26.58 1.83
N PRO A 86 -5.14 27.61 1.13
CA PRO A 86 -5.46 29.01 1.43
C PRO A 86 -6.96 29.27 1.31
N ASP A 87 -7.48 30.08 2.21
CA ASP A 87 -8.85 30.58 2.10
C ASP A 87 -8.95 31.77 1.11
N ALA A 88 -10.15 32.34 0.97
CA ALA A 88 -10.37 33.44 0.01
C ALA A 88 -9.57 34.70 0.38
N ASN A 89 -9.35 34.99 1.69
CA ASN A 89 -8.57 36.14 2.14
C ASN A 89 -7.08 35.93 1.95
N ASP A 90 -6.59 34.72 2.30
CA ASP A 90 -5.19 34.29 2.09
C ASP A 90 -4.83 34.34 0.59
N LEU A 91 -5.74 33.88 -0.27
CA LEU A 91 -5.55 33.93 -1.74
C LEU A 91 -5.47 35.38 -2.26
N GLU A 92 -6.29 36.31 -1.75
CA GLU A 92 -6.25 37.69 -2.19
C GLU A 92 -4.98 38.39 -1.69
N GLU A 93 -4.53 38.13 -0.47
CA GLU A 93 -3.28 38.66 0.06
C GLU A 93 -2.06 38.09 -0.71
N MET A 94 -2.00 36.78 -0.92
CA MET A 94 -0.99 36.13 -1.74
C MET A 94 -0.96 36.71 -3.15
N ARG A 95 -2.12 36.90 -3.77
CA ARG A 95 -2.21 37.50 -5.10
C ARG A 95 -1.64 38.91 -5.15
N ARG A 96 -2.00 39.74 -4.17
CA ARG A 96 -1.47 41.13 -4.08
C ARG A 96 0.05 41.11 -3.92
N HIS A 97 0.58 40.25 -3.06
CA HIS A 97 2.02 40.06 -2.86
C HIS A 97 2.75 39.66 -4.15
N ILE A 98 2.24 38.63 -4.86
CA ILE A 98 2.83 38.16 -6.12
C ILE A 98 2.79 39.27 -7.17
N VAL A 99 1.68 39.96 -7.33
CA VAL A 99 1.54 41.03 -8.33
C VAL A 99 2.51 42.18 -8.04
N ALA A 100 2.70 42.53 -6.76
CA ALA A 100 3.60 43.61 -6.34
C ALA A 100 5.08 43.29 -6.59
N HIS A 101 5.50 42.02 -6.44
CA HIS A 101 6.92 41.64 -6.50
C HIS A 101 7.33 40.98 -7.81
N GLU A 102 6.42 40.24 -8.45
CA GLU A 102 6.74 39.45 -9.65
C GLU A 102 5.90 39.86 -10.88
N GLY A 103 4.90 40.68 -10.67
CA GLY A 103 3.96 41.14 -11.71
C GLY A 103 2.78 40.20 -11.93
N PRO A 104 1.72 40.68 -12.63
CA PRO A 104 0.44 39.96 -12.74
C PRO A 104 0.53 38.63 -13.51
N ALA A 105 1.49 38.46 -14.40
CA ALA A 105 1.68 37.22 -15.16
C ALA A 105 2.18 36.06 -14.30
N ALA A 106 2.88 36.34 -13.19
CA ALA A 106 3.43 35.34 -12.30
C ALA A 106 2.34 34.58 -11.52
N VAL A 107 1.20 35.19 -11.24
CA VAL A 107 0.07 34.57 -10.51
C VAL A 107 -0.29 33.20 -11.09
N ARG A 108 -0.24 33.05 -12.40
CA ARG A 108 -0.56 31.77 -13.08
C ARG A 108 0.43 30.64 -12.82
N LYS A 109 1.59 30.92 -12.22
CA LYS A 109 2.59 29.90 -11.88
C LYS A 109 2.35 29.28 -10.50
N TYR A 110 1.51 29.86 -9.67
CA TYR A 110 1.24 29.40 -8.32
C TYR A 110 0.09 28.39 -8.30
N LEU A 111 0.26 27.30 -7.61
CA LEU A 111 -0.71 26.19 -7.57
C LEU A 111 -2.11 26.62 -7.14
N PRO A 112 -2.31 27.46 -6.11
CA PRO A 112 -3.64 27.86 -5.67
C PRO A 112 -4.46 28.61 -6.75
N PHE A 113 -3.77 29.28 -7.70
CA PHE A 113 -4.42 30.01 -8.79
C PHE A 113 -4.59 29.22 -10.09
N LYS A 114 -4.21 27.94 -10.09
CA LYS A 114 -4.47 27.04 -11.21
C LYS A 114 -5.95 26.66 -11.26
N PRO A 115 -6.48 26.33 -12.45
CA PRO A 115 -7.81 25.73 -12.58
C PRO A 115 -7.98 24.54 -11.65
N LEU A 116 -9.17 24.38 -11.10
CA LEU A 116 -9.49 23.36 -10.10
C LEU A 116 -9.07 21.95 -10.53
N TRP A 117 -9.32 21.59 -11.81
CA TRP A 117 -8.93 20.29 -12.34
C TRP A 117 -7.41 20.07 -12.36
N GLN A 118 -6.60 21.14 -12.55
CA GLN A 118 -5.14 21.03 -12.50
C GLN A 118 -4.67 20.82 -11.05
N ARG A 119 -5.26 21.53 -10.09
CA ARG A 119 -4.98 21.32 -8.65
C ARG A 119 -5.32 19.89 -8.24
N ALA A 120 -6.50 19.40 -8.65
CA ALA A 120 -6.91 18.03 -8.38
C ALA A 120 -5.99 16.99 -9.07
N ALA A 121 -5.58 17.24 -10.31
CA ALA A 121 -4.64 16.37 -11.01
C ALA A 121 -3.26 16.31 -10.34
N VAL A 122 -2.76 17.45 -9.83
CA VAL A 122 -1.50 17.48 -9.05
C VAL A 122 -1.65 16.65 -7.77
N ALA A 123 -2.75 16.82 -7.02
CA ALA A 123 -2.98 16.04 -5.80
C ALA A 123 -3.15 14.52 -6.08
N ALA A 124 -3.81 14.14 -7.17
CA ALA A 124 -3.99 12.74 -7.53
C ALA A 124 -2.71 12.08 -8.11
N ALA A 125 -1.73 12.89 -8.54
CA ALA A 125 -0.55 12.39 -9.26
C ALA A 125 0.40 11.57 -8.37
N GLY A 126 0.52 11.88 -7.08
CA GLY A 126 1.29 11.08 -6.13
C GLY A 126 0.78 9.66 -5.99
N PRO A 127 -0.48 9.47 -5.58
CA PRO A 127 -1.11 8.15 -5.54
C PRO A 127 -1.07 7.41 -6.88
N ALA A 128 -1.33 8.11 -7.98
CA ALA A 128 -1.25 7.53 -9.32
C ALA A 128 0.16 7.01 -9.66
N ALA A 129 1.20 7.75 -9.31
CA ALA A 129 2.58 7.34 -9.49
C ALA A 129 2.90 6.06 -8.71
N ASN A 130 2.35 5.90 -7.51
CA ASN A 130 2.50 4.67 -6.71
C ASN A 130 1.83 3.47 -7.38
N PHE A 131 0.64 3.62 -7.96
CA PHE A 131 0.01 2.54 -8.72
C PHE A 131 0.79 2.20 -9.98
N ILE A 132 1.32 3.21 -10.70
CA ILE A 132 2.17 2.99 -11.87
C ILE A 132 3.45 2.25 -11.48
N LEU A 133 4.09 2.61 -10.37
CA LEU A 133 5.27 1.90 -9.86
C LEU A 133 4.95 0.43 -9.58
N SER A 134 3.84 0.16 -8.89
CA SER A 134 3.41 -1.21 -8.60
C SER A 134 3.17 -2.01 -9.87
N ILE A 135 2.43 -1.46 -10.83
CA ILE A 135 2.17 -2.10 -12.12
C ILE A 135 3.48 -2.38 -12.86
N ALA A 136 4.41 -1.42 -12.88
CA ALA A 136 5.70 -1.57 -13.56
C ALA A 136 6.56 -2.67 -12.93
N ILE A 137 6.62 -2.73 -11.59
CA ILE A 137 7.37 -3.77 -10.88
C ILE A 137 6.73 -5.15 -11.11
N PHE A 138 5.41 -5.31 -10.94
CA PHE A 138 4.74 -6.59 -11.19
C PHE A 138 4.88 -7.02 -12.65
N ALA A 139 4.76 -6.10 -13.61
CA ALA A 139 4.98 -6.41 -15.01
C ALA A 139 6.42 -6.91 -15.27
N ALA A 140 7.43 -6.26 -14.69
CA ALA A 140 8.82 -6.70 -14.79
C ALA A 140 9.01 -8.11 -14.20
N PHE A 141 8.36 -8.40 -13.05
CA PHE A 141 8.37 -9.73 -12.44
C PHE A 141 7.72 -10.78 -13.35
N PHE A 142 6.52 -10.52 -13.86
CA PHE A 142 5.81 -11.45 -14.74
C PHE A 142 6.55 -11.69 -16.06
N MET A 143 7.28 -10.70 -16.56
CA MET A 143 8.15 -10.87 -17.73
C MET A 143 9.38 -11.72 -17.44
N SER A 144 10.00 -11.50 -16.28
CA SER A 144 11.29 -12.12 -15.92
C SER A 144 11.12 -13.56 -15.43
N PHE A 145 10.17 -13.76 -14.52
CA PHE A 145 9.97 -15.02 -13.81
C PHE A 145 8.72 -15.78 -14.28
N GLY A 146 7.80 -15.10 -14.95
CA GLY A 146 6.46 -15.62 -15.21
C GLY A 146 5.62 -15.62 -13.94
N GLU A 147 4.46 -16.22 -14.03
CA GLU A 147 3.54 -16.45 -12.92
C GLU A 147 3.37 -17.95 -12.75
N THR A 148 3.63 -18.45 -11.55
CA THR A 148 3.35 -19.84 -11.20
C THR A 148 2.20 -19.81 -10.19
N THR A 149 1.04 -20.31 -10.60
CA THR A 149 -0.15 -20.42 -9.78
C THR A 149 -0.59 -21.86 -9.66
N LEU A 150 -1.16 -22.21 -8.51
CA LEU A 150 -1.84 -23.49 -8.33
C LEU A 150 -3.30 -23.34 -8.77
N ARG A 151 -3.78 -24.20 -9.65
CA ARG A 151 -5.23 -24.28 -9.92
C ARG A 151 -5.98 -24.46 -8.60
N PRO A 152 -7.19 -23.88 -8.46
CA PRO A 152 -7.99 -24.00 -7.23
C PRO A 152 -8.60 -25.42 -7.10
N ARG A 153 -7.74 -26.44 -7.25
CA ARG A 153 -8.12 -27.84 -7.11
C ARG A 153 -7.79 -28.34 -5.71
N VAL A 154 -8.77 -28.95 -5.08
CA VAL A 154 -8.64 -29.57 -3.77
C VAL A 154 -7.77 -30.81 -3.86
N GLY A 155 -6.63 -30.82 -3.19
CA GLY A 155 -5.75 -32.00 -3.09
C GLY A 155 -6.13 -32.89 -1.92
N ALA A 156 -6.48 -32.28 -0.79
CA ALA A 156 -6.95 -33.01 0.39
C ALA A 156 -7.95 -32.15 1.19
N VAL A 157 -8.82 -32.84 1.92
CA VAL A 157 -9.78 -32.22 2.85
C VAL A 157 -9.44 -32.72 4.25
N LEU A 158 -9.21 -31.80 5.19
CA LEU A 158 -8.88 -32.14 6.56
C LEU A 158 -10.12 -32.76 7.27
N PRO A 159 -9.96 -33.92 7.93
CA PRO A 159 -11.05 -34.52 8.70
C PRO A 159 -11.57 -33.57 9.79
N GLY A 160 -12.91 -33.52 9.97
CA GLY A 160 -13.54 -32.67 10.97
C GLY A 160 -13.52 -31.18 10.66
N SER A 161 -13.07 -30.78 9.48
CA SER A 161 -13.05 -29.39 9.00
C SER A 161 -14.41 -28.94 8.47
N PRO A 162 -14.64 -27.62 8.35
CA PRO A 162 -15.83 -27.08 7.69
C PRO A 162 -16.01 -27.58 6.26
N ALA A 163 -14.91 -27.76 5.51
CA ALA A 163 -14.95 -28.31 4.17
C ALA A 163 -15.40 -29.77 4.14
N ALA A 164 -14.94 -30.59 5.10
CA ALA A 164 -15.38 -31.98 5.22
C ALA A 164 -16.88 -32.06 5.52
N ALA A 165 -17.37 -31.21 6.45
CA ALA A 165 -18.80 -31.14 6.80
C ALA A 165 -19.66 -30.64 5.63
N ALA A 166 -19.12 -29.77 4.78
CA ALA A 166 -19.80 -29.26 3.57
C ALA A 166 -19.77 -30.24 2.39
N GLY A 167 -19.01 -31.34 2.49
CA GLY A 167 -18.95 -32.36 1.45
C GLY A 167 -17.95 -32.09 0.32
N PHE A 168 -16.93 -31.26 0.57
CA PHE A 168 -15.80 -31.14 -0.38
C PHE A 168 -15.04 -32.46 -0.50
N GLN A 169 -14.52 -32.73 -1.68
CA GLN A 169 -13.76 -33.94 -1.98
C GLN A 169 -12.41 -33.61 -2.66
N ALA A 170 -11.45 -34.49 -2.47
CA ALA A 170 -10.20 -34.38 -3.24
C ALA A 170 -10.51 -34.50 -4.75
N GLY A 171 -9.92 -33.62 -5.56
CA GLY A 171 -10.18 -33.51 -6.99
C GLY A 171 -11.17 -32.42 -7.37
N ASP A 172 -11.97 -31.86 -6.44
CA ASP A 172 -12.88 -30.74 -6.72
C ASP A 172 -12.09 -29.53 -7.23
N LEU A 173 -12.53 -28.93 -8.32
CA LEU A 173 -12.00 -27.69 -8.83
C LEU A 173 -12.95 -26.55 -8.42
N VAL A 174 -12.51 -25.68 -7.51
CA VAL A 174 -13.34 -24.55 -7.06
C VAL A 174 -13.35 -23.48 -8.13
N THR A 175 -14.48 -23.23 -8.74
CA THR A 175 -14.65 -22.23 -9.83
C THR A 175 -15.17 -20.90 -9.32
N ARG A 176 -15.95 -20.91 -8.22
CA ARG A 176 -16.53 -19.70 -7.63
C ARG A 176 -16.57 -19.81 -6.11
N ALA A 177 -16.42 -18.67 -5.45
CA ALA A 177 -16.69 -18.47 -4.04
C ALA A 177 -17.63 -17.26 -3.89
N ASP A 178 -18.88 -17.50 -3.49
CA ASP A 178 -19.99 -16.57 -3.59
C ASP A 178 -20.12 -16.01 -5.03
N ASN A 179 -20.08 -14.68 -5.18
CA ASN A 179 -20.15 -14.01 -6.48
C ASN A 179 -18.80 -13.83 -7.19
N ARG A 180 -17.69 -14.31 -6.60
CA ARG A 180 -16.35 -14.15 -7.15
C ARG A 180 -15.91 -15.40 -7.89
N THR A 181 -15.36 -15.24 -9.10
CA THR A 181 -14.68 -16.31 -9.82
C THR A 181 -13.31 -16.54 -9.14
N VAL A 182 -12.96 -17.80 -8.99
CA VAL A 182 -11.68 -18.23 -8.38
C VAL A 182 -10.78 -18.78 -9.48
N SER A 183 -9.63 -18.17 -9.67
CA SER A 183 -8.64 -18.55 -10.71
C SER A 183 -7.45 -19.31 -10.17
N SER A 184 -7.12 -19.15 -8.88
CA SER A 184 -6.01 -19.83 -8.22
C SER A 184 -6.36 -20.25 -6.79
N PHE A 185 -5.58 -21.19 -6.25
CA PHE A 185 -5.76 -21.63 -4.86
C PHE A 185 -5.40 -20.53 -3.87
N GLU A 186 -4.42 -19.69 -4.21
CA GLU A 186 -4.01 -18.53 -3.43
C GLU A 186 -5.19 -17.53 -3.31
N GLN A 187 -5.87 -17.25 -4.43
CA GLN A 187 -7.05 -16.39 -4.43
C GLN A 187 -8.20 -16.99 -3.60
N LEU A 188 -8.40 -18.31 -3.67
CA LEU A 188 -9.37 -19.01 -2.83
C LEU A 188 -9.03 -18.81 -1.34
N HIS A 189 -7.76 -18.99 -0.98
CA HIS A 189 -7.27 -18.82 0.39
C HIS A 189 -7.50 -17.37 0.88
N GLU A 190 -7.13 -16.36 0.08
CA GLU A 190 -7.36 -14.95 0.41
C GLU A 190 -8.84 -14.63 0.68
N ILE A 191 -9.76 -15.17 -0.16
CA ILE A 191 -11.19 -14.97 0.01
C ILE A 191 -11.70 -15.64 1.30
N VAL A 192 -11.25 -16.85 1.59
CA VAL A 192 -11.68 -17.64 2.75
C VAL A 192 -11.13 -17.06 4.05
N MET A 193 -9.86 -16.67 4.07
CA MET A 193 -9.18 -16.08 5.22
C MET A 193 -9.93 -14.86 5.75
N MET A 194 -10.46 -14.04 4.85
CA MET A 194 -11.21 -12.83 5.19
C MET A 194 -12.69 -13.08 5.57
N ARG A 195 -13.17 -14.32 5.59
CA ARG A 195 -14.59 -14.65 5.80
C ARG A 195 -14.84 -15.52 7.04
N THR A 196 -14.04 -15.32 8.09
CA THR A 196 -14.18 -16.05 9.36
C THR A 196 -15.61 -15.96 9.91
N GLY A 197 -16.22 -17.12 10.16
CA GLY A 197 -17.56 -17.22 10.77
C GLY A 197 -18.73 -16.84 9.84
N VAL A 198 -18.47 -16.50 8.57
CA VAL A 198 -19.53 -16.12 7.59
C VAL A 198 -19.79 -17.27 6.64
N PRO A 199 -21.05 -17.75 6.51
CA PRO A 199 -21.42 -18.79 5.55
C PRO A 199 -21.12 -18.31 4.11
N MET A 200 -20.50 -19.20 3.33
CA MET A 200 -20.13 -18.95 1.93
C MET A 200 -20.65 -20.07 1.04
N GLN A 201 -20.96 -19.73 -0.19
CA GLN A 201 -21.31 -20.69 -1.24
C GLN A 201 -20.13 -20.88 -2.19
N PHE A 202 -19.80 -22.14 -2.45
CA PHE A 202 -18.73 -22.52 -3.36
C PHE A 202 -19.31 -23.33 -4.50
N THR A 203 -19.01 -22.92 -5.75
CA THR A 203 -19.27 -23.77 -6.90
C THR A 203 -18.01 -24.56 -7.20
N VAL A 204 -18.12 -25.87 -7.18
CA VAL A 204 -17.01 -26.79 -7.49
C VAL A 204 -17.35 -27.62 -8.71
N HIS A 205 -16.38 -27.78 -9.59
CA HIS A 205 -16.48 -28.71 -10.73
C HIS A 205 -15.93 -30.08 -10.30
N ARG A 206 -16.84 -31.04 -10.16
CA ARG A 206 -16.55 -32.43 -9.72
C ARG A 206 -16.83 -33.40 -10.87
N GLY A 207 -15.76 -33.87 -11.50
CA GLY A 207 -15.88 -34.67 -12.73
C GLY A 207 -16.49 -33.85 -13.87
N SER A 208 -17.73 -34.13 -14.24
CA SER A 208 -18.49 -33.41 -15.28
C SER A 208 -19.64 -32.56 -14.72
N LEU A 209 -19.77 -32.46 -13.39
CA LEU A 209 -20.90 -31.79 -12.74
C LEU A 209 -20.44 -30.57 -11.94
N ASP A 210 -21.24 -29.52 -12.00
CA ASP A 210 -21.10 -28.38 -11.09
C ASP A 210 -21.92 -28.64 -9.83
N VAL A 211 -21.26 -28.61 -8.68
CA VAL A 211 -21.88 -28.82 -7.37
C VAL A 211 -21.73 -27.55 -6.56
N VAL A 212 -22.83 -27.12 -5.93
CA VAL A 212 -22.80 -25.98 -5.01
C VAL A 212 -22.71 -26.48 -3.58
N LEU A 213 -21.69 -26.07 -2.86
CA LEU A 213 -21.41 -26.42 -1.49
C LEU A 213 -21.50 -25.18 -0.60
N SER A 214 -22.03 -25.33 0.60
CA SER A 214 -22.06 -24.25 1.58
C SER A 214 -21.16 -24.59 2.75
N ALA A 215 -20.20 -23.72 3.05
CA ALA A 215 -19.26 -23.90 4.16
C ALA A 215 -19.02 -22.58 4.90
N THR A 216 -18.81 -22.66 6.21
CA THR A 216 -18.48 -21.51 7.04
C THR A 216 -17.05 -21.62 7.52
N PRO A 217 -16.13 -20.73 7.09
CA PRO A 217 -14.74 -20.76 7.53
C PRO A 217 -14.66 -20.63 9.07
N LYS A 218 -13.91 -21.50 9.69
CA LYS A 218 -13.69 -21.48 11.15
C LYS A 218 -12.49 -20.59 11.47
N SER A 219 -12.59 -19.83 12.55
CA SER A 219 -11.45 -19.12 13.14
C SER A 219 -10.40 -20.14 13.62
N THR A 220 -9.18 -19.98 13.11
CA THR A 220 -8.05 -20.82 13.48
C THR A 220 -6.85 -19.92 13.76
N ASP A 221 -6.18 -20.17 14.88
CA ASP A 221 -4.93 -19.50 15.20
C ASP A 221 -3.82 -20.12 14.34
N VAL A 222 -3.16 -19.30 13.57
CA VAL A 222 -2.05 -19.68 12.69
C VAL A 222 -0.78 -19.02 13.20
N ASP A 223 0.29 -19.79 13.29
CA ASP A 223 1.59 -19.25 13.64
C ASP A 223 2.09 -18.29 12.55
N ASN A 224 2.35 -17.06 12.95
CA ASN A 224 2.93 -16.09 12.05
C ASN A 224 4.44 -16.35 11.94
N PRO A 225 5.01 -16.49 10.73
CA PRO A 225 6.46 -16.62 10.55
C PRO A 225 7.29 -15.49 11.19
N MET A 226 6.67 -14.34 11.42
CA MET A 226 7.29 -13.18 12.08
C MET A 226 7.19 -13.20 13.61
N GLY A 227 6.63 -14.29 14.19
CA GLY A 227 6.39 -14.46 15.61
C GLY A 227 4.97 -14.02 16.03
N GLY A 228 4.35 -14.81 16.90
CA GLY A 228 2.97 -14.62 17.37
C GLY A 228 1.96 -15.48 16.62
N HIS A 229 0.68 -15.28 16.95
CA HIS A 229 -0.45 -16.01 16.35
C HIS A 229 -1.36 -15.01 15.66
N ASP A 230 -1.68 -15.26 14.41
CA ASP A 230 -2.74 -14.56 13.66
C ASP A 230 -3.98 -15.45 13.62
N THR A 231 -5.15 -14.82 13.63
CA THR A 231 -6.42 -15.53 13.55
C THR A 231 -6.96 -15.42 12.12
N GLU A 232 -7.08 -16.54 11.44
CA GLU A 232 -7.54 -16.61 10.06
C GLU A 232 -8.76 -17.51 9.90
N GLY A 233 -9.60 -17.20 8.89
CA GLY A 233 -10.66 -18.09 8.46
C GLY A 233 -10.10 -19.27 7.69
N GLN A 234 -10.39 -20.49 8.14
CA GLN A 234 -9.98 -21.72 7.47
C GLN A 234 -11.14 -22.64 7.15
N LEU A 235 -11.10 -23.26 5.97
CA LEU A 235 -12.04 -24.31 5.57
C LEU A 235 -11.46 -25.71 5.78
N GLY A 236 -10.14 -25.84 5.88
CA GLY A 236 -9.47 -27.13 5.96
C GLY A 236 -9.30 -27.80 4.58
N LEU A 237 -9.06 -27.00 3.55
CA LEU A 237 -8.72 -27.44 2.21
C LEU A 237 -7.20 -27.32 2.00
N ALA A 238 -6.57 -28.35 1.46
CA ALA A 238 -5.20 -28.30 0.99
C ALA A 238 -5.17 -28.30 -0.55
N PRO A 239 -4.23 -27.55 -1.19
CA PRO A 239 -4.12 -27.52 -2.63
C PRO A 239 -3.63 -28.85 -3.19
N SER A 240 -4.07 -29.16 -4.41
CA SER A 240 -3.42 -30.19 -5.22
C SER A 240 -2.04 -29.67 -5.66
N ARG A 241 -1.01 -30.49 -5.43
CA ARG A 241 0.36 -30.24 -5.89
C ARG A 241 0.74 -31.10 -7.09
N ALA A 242 -0.26 -31.67 -7.78
CA ALA A 242 0.00 -32.42 -9.01
C ALA A 242 0.63 -31.48 -10.06
N PRO A 243 1.61 -31.97 -10.84
CA PRO A 243 2.22 -31.15 -11.90
C PRO A 243 1.22 -30.56 -12.91
N SER A 244 0.09 -31.24 -13.13
CA SER A 244 -1.02 -30.77 -13.98
C SER A 244 -1.78 -29.58 -13.42
N ASP A 245 -1.70 -29.34 -12.12
CA ASP A 245 -2.36 -28.23 -11.45
C ASP A 245 -1.44 -27.03 -11.23
N LEU A 246 -0.16 -27.17 -11.50
CA LEU A 246 0.81 -26.09 -11.61
C LEU A 246 0.67 -25.41 -12.96
N VAL A 247 0.18 -24.16 -12.96
CA VAL A 247 0.07 -23.34 -14.17
C VAL A 247 1.22 -22.36 -14.16
N GLN A 248 2.19 -22.58 -15.03
CA GLN A 248 3.26 -21.61 -15.28
C GLN A 248 2.90 -20.81 -16.54
N ARG A 249 2.68 -19.52 -16.36
CA ARG A 249 2.36 -18.60 -17.45
C ARG A 249 3.52 -17.63 -17.65
N ARG A 250 4.03 -17.56 -18.86
CA ARG A 250 5.00 -16.53 -19.26
C ARG A 250 4.25 -15.40 -19.97
N TYR A 251 4.64 -14.17 -19.67
CA TYR A 251 3.99 -12.98 -20.19
C TYR A 251 4.93 -12.25 -21.14
N GLY A 252 4.44 -11.92 -22.33
CA GLY A 252 5.09 -10.90 -23.17
C GLY A 252 4.86 -9.48 -22.60
N PRO A 253 5.60 -8.45 -23.09
CA PRO A 253 5.59 -7.12 -22.47
C PRO A 253 4.21 -6.51 -22.24
N ILE A 254 3.35 -6.53 -23.25
CA ILE A 254 1.99 -5.95 -23.17
C ILE A 254 1.12 -6.75 -22.19
N ALA A 255 1.18 -8.10 -22.28
CA ALA A 255 0.41 -8.97 -21.39
C ALA A 255 0.88 -8.85 -19.94
N ALA A 256 2.18 -8.65 -19.70
CA ALA A 256 2.75 -8.44 -18.38
C ALA A 256 2.25 -7.14 -17.71
N VAL A 257 2.13 -6.05 -18.49
CA VAL A 257 1.54 -4.80 -17.97
C VAL A 257 0.08 -5.02 -17.59
N GLY A 258 -0.69 -5.74 -18.43
CA GLY A 258 -2.07 -6.12 -18.11
C GLY A 258 -2.17 -6.97 -16.85
N ALA A 259 -1.29 -7.96 -16.68
CA ALA A 259 -1.23 -8.81 -15.48
C ALA A 259 -0.83 -7.99 -14.23
N GLY A 260 0.16 -7.09 -14.35
CA GLY A 260 0.54 -6.17 -13.27
C GLY A 260 -0.60 -5.24 -12.85
N ALA A 261 -1.34 -4.71 -13.82
CA ALA A 261 -2.51 -3.88 -13.54
C ALA A 261 -3.63 -4.69 -12.86
N ALA A 262 -3.88 -5.93 -13.31
CA ALA A 262 -4.84 -6.82 -12.68
C ALA A 262 -4.44 -7.13 -11.24
N ARG A 263 -3.17 -7.47 -10.97
CA ARG A 263 -2.65 -7.74 -9.62
C ARG A 263 -2.82 -6.51 -8.71
N THR A 264 -2.48 -5.31 -9.21
CA THR A 264 -2.66 -4.05 -8.48
C THR A 264 -4.13 -3.81 -8.14
N TRP A 265 -5.04 -4.06 -9.10
CA TRP A 265 -6.48 -3.93 -8.90
C TRP A 265 -7.03 -4.94 -7.88
N ASP A 266 -6.59 -6.19 -7.94
CA ASP A 266 -6.98 -7.24 -6.98
C ASP A 266 -6.59 -6.85 -5.56
N MET A 267 -5.37 -6.31 -5.36
CA MET A 267 -4.94 -5.81 -4.06
C MET A 267 -5.81 -4.65 -3.57
N LEU A 268 -6.10 -3.67 -4.44
CA LEU A 268 -6.98 -2.55 -4.09
C LEU A 268 -8.39 -3.02 -3.71
N SER A 269 -8.98 -3.88 -4.54
CA SER A 269 -10.33 -4.39 -4.31
C SER A 269 -10.43 -5.20 -3.02
N THR A 270 -9.40 -5.98 -2.71
CA THR A 270 -9.28 -6.75 -1.47
C THR A 270 -9.15 -5.83 -0.26
N THR A 271 -8.33 -4.77 -0.35
CA THR A 271 -8.18 -3.77 0.71
C THR A 271 -9.50 -3.05 0.99
N VAL A 272 -10.19 -2.58 -0.05
CA VAL A 272 -11.51 -1.92 0.09
C VAL A 272 -12.54 -2.87 0.73
N TYR A 273 -12.56 -4.12 0.27
CA TYR A 273 -13.45 -5.14 0.83
C TYR A 273 -13.18 -5.39 2.32
N TYR A 274 -11.89 -5.55 2.68
CA TYR A 274 -11.48 -5.75 4.08
C TYR A 274 -11.88 -4.56 4.98
N LEU A 275 -11.61 -3.33 4.53
CA LEU A 275 -12.01 -2.13 5.28
C LEU A 275 -13.55 -2.01 5.42
N GLY A 276 -14.29 -2.40 4.37
CA GLY A 276 -15.75 -2.44 4.43
C GLY A 276 -16.28 -3.41 5.48
N ARG A 277 -15.66 -4.60 5.60
CA ARG A 277 -16.01 -5.59 6.65
C ARG A 277 -15.63 -5.10 8.06
N MET A 278 -14.47 -4.45 8.17
CA MET A 278 -14.03 -3.86 9.45
C MET A 278 -15.00 -2.76 9.90
N ALA A 279 -15.47 -1.92 9.00
CA ALA A 279 -16.48 -0.90 9.30
C ALA A 279 -17.83 -1.50 9.74
N GLN A 280 -18.15 -2.73 9.30
CA GLN A 280 -19.32 -3.49 9.73
C GLN A 280 -19.11 -4.29 11.02
N GLY A 281 -17.93 -4.20 11.65
CA GLY A 281 -17.58 -4.95 12.85
C GLY A 281 -17.36 -6.45 12.63
N GLN A 282 -17.20 -6.88 11.37
CA GLN A 282 -17.00 -8.29 11.01
C GLN A 282 -15.52 -8.71 11.02
N GLU A 283 -14.61 -7.73 11.12
CA GLU A 283 -13.17 -7.94 11.21
C GLU A 283 -12.54 -7.09 12.31
N SER A 284 -11.51 -7.61 12.96
CA SER A 284 -10.92 -6.99 14.15
C SER A 284 -9.87 -5.91 13.85
N GLY A 285 -9.46 -5.73 12.60
CA GLY A 285 -8.37 -4.83 12.24
C GLY A 285 -6.97 -5.30 12.67
N LYS A 286 -6.82 -6.48 13.25
CA LYS A 286 -5.52 -7.04 13.67
C LYS A 286 -4.54 -7.24 12.53
N GLN A 287 -5.03 -7.31 11.29
CA GLN A 287 -4.20 -7.46 10.08
C GLN A 287 -3.60 -6.13 9.61
N ILE A 288 -4.00 -5.00 10.19
CA ILE A 288 -3.40 -3.71 9.87
C ILE A 288 -1.99 -3.68 10.43
N THR A 289 -1.03 -3.61 9.53
CA THR A 289 0.40 -3.59 9.83
C THR A 289 0.89 -2.15 9.90
N GLY A 290 1.65 -1.83 10.95
CA GLY A 290 2.28 -0.53 11.13
C GLY A 290 3.73 -0.50 10.64
N VAL A 291 4.44 0.54 11.05
CA VAL A 291 5.85 0.78 10.64
C VAL A 291 6.78 -0.34 11.07
N VAL A 292 6.57 -0.89 12.27
CA VAL A 292 7.41 -1.97 12.83
C VAL A 292 7.20 -3.26 12.04
N GLY A 293 5.97 -3.59 11.70
CA GLY A 293 5.66 -4.77 10.89
C GLY A 293 6.20 -4.65 9.47
N ILE A 294 6.13 -3.47 8.83
CA ILE A 294 6.75 -3.25 7.52
C ILE A 294 8.26 -3.44 7.60
N ALA A 295 8.92 -2.98 8.67
CA ALA A 295 10.36 -3.18 8.85
C ALA A 295 10.71 -4.66 8.99
N GLN A 296 9.90 -5.44 9.73
CA GLN A 296 10.06 -6.89 9.85
C GLN A 296 9.89 -7.60 8.51
N VAL A 297 8.80 -7.32 7.79
CA VAL A 297 8.55 -7.91 6.46
C VAL A 297 9.69 -7.57 5.50
N SER A 298 10.22 -6.34 5.57
CA SER A 298 11.36 -5.92 4.73
C SER A 298 12.63 -6.71 5.06
N HIS A 299 12.89 -6.97 6.35
CA HIS A 299 14.01 -7.81 6.77
C HIS A 299 13.84 -9.24 6.26
N PHE A 300 12.69 -9.86 6.47
CA PHE A 300 12.41 -11.22 6.01
C PHE A 300 12.53 -11.33 4.49
N ALA A 301 11.97 -10.39 3.73
CA ALA A 301 12.09 -10.36 2.28
C ALA A 301 13.55 -10.30 1.83
N ALA A 302 14.38 -9.48 2.48
CA ALA A 302 15.80 -9.39 2.16
C ALA A 302 16.56 -10.69 2.46
N VAL A 303 16.25 -11.33 3.60
CA VAL A 303 16.88 -12.60 4.01
C VAL A 303 16.44 -13.75 3.09
N GLU A 304 15.13 -13.86 2.81
CA GLU A 304 14.58 -14.89 1.94
C GLU A 304 15.18 -14.81 0.53
N GLY A 305 15.28 -13.58 -0.03
CA GLY A 305 15.90 -13.38 -1.33
C GLY A 305 17.38 -13.73 -1.40
N ALA A 306 18.09 -13.68 -0.25
CA ALA A 306 19.50 -14.10 -0.17
C ALA A 306 19.66 -15.62 0.03
N GLN A 307 18.62 -16.32 0.50
CA GLN A 307 18.71 -17.76 0.84
C GLN A 307 18.89 -18.62 -0.41
N GLY A 308 19.79 -19.59 -0.31
CA GLY A 308 20.08 -20.53 -1.40
C GLY A 308 21.02 -20.00 -2.47
N GLU A 309 21.29 -18.70 -2.49
CA GLU A 309 22.17 -18.07 -3.47
C GLU A 309 23.65 -18.19 -3.09
N LYS A 310 24.49 -18.54 -4.07
CA LYS A 310 25.94 -18.69 -3.86
C LYS A 310 26.67 -17.42 -4.31
N GLY A 311 27.31 -16.75 -3.36
CA GLY A 311 28.12 -15.55 -3.59
C GLY A 311 27.37 -14.26 -3.28
N LEU A 312 28.12 -13.24 -2.79
CA LEU A 312 27.56 -11.97 -2.31
C LEU A 312 26.74 -11.23 -3.38
N GLY A 313 27.15 -11.29 -4.65
CA GLY A 313 26.42 -10.63 -5.74
C GLY A 313 25.05 -11.25 -6.01
N ALA A 314 24.96 -12.58 -6.00
CA ALA A 314 23.69 -13.29 -6.17
C ALA A 314 22.75 -13.08 -4.99
N GLN A 315 23.28 -13.14 -3.76
CA GLN A 315 22.52 -12.83 -2.54
C GLN A 315 21.96 -11.41 -2.55
N PHE A 316 22.77 -10.42 -2.95
CA PHE A 316 22.33 -9.05 -3.08
C PHE A 316 21.22 -8.91 -4.13
N LEU A 317 21.39 -9.52 -5.30
CA LEU A 317 20.39 -9.46 -6.36
C LEU A 317 19.08 -10.15 -5.94
N GLY A 318 19.14 -11.30 -5.30
CA GLY A 318 17.97 -11.99 -4.77
C GLY A 318 17.23 -11.15 -3.73
N SER A 319 17.96 -10.54 -2.76
CA SER A 319 17.38 -9.62 -1.80
C SER A 319 16.74 -8.39 -2.48
N LEU A 320 17.38 -7.82 -3.49
CA LEU A 320 16.85 -6.69 -4.23
C LEU A 320 15.54 -7.06 -4.95
N VAL A 321 15.47 -8.23 -5.55
CA VAL A 321 14.28 -8.74 -6.23
C VAL A 321 13.11 -8.87 -5.27
N THR A 322 13.29 -9.49 -4.11
CA THR A 322 12.22 -9.64 -3.12
C THR A 322 11.81 -8.30 -2.49
N LEU A 323 12.76 -7.39 -2.25
CA LEU A 323 12.48 -6.04 -1.76
C LEU A 323 11.72 -5.19 -2.79
N LEU A 324 12.00 -5.33 -4.10
CA LEU A 324 11.22 -4.65 -5.13
C LEU A 324 9.79 -5.18 -5.18
N ASN A 325 9.59 -6.50 -5.03
CA ASN A 325 8.24 -7.07 -4.93
C ASN A 325 7.49 -6.50 -3.73
N LEU A 326 8.14 -6.45 -2.56
CA LEU A 326 7.57 -5.81 -1.37
C LEU A 326 7.27 -4.32 -1.61
N ALA A 327 8.17 -3.60 -2.27
CA ALA A 327 7.95 -2.19 -2.62
C ALA A 327 6.71 -2.00 -3.51
N ALA A 328 6.42 -2.91 -4.43
CA ALA A 328 5.19 -2.88 -5.23
C ALA A 328 3.95 -3.02 -4.34
N ILE A 329 3.96 -3.94 -3.38
CA ILE A 329 2.85 -4.16 -2.43
C ILE A 329 2.65 -2.92 -1.55
N VAL A 330 3.73 -2.41 -0.95
CA VAL A 330 3.70 -1.21 -0.09
C VAL A 330 3.27 0.02 -0.89
N SER A 331 3.67 0.10 -2.18
CA SER A 331 3.29 1.21 -3.07
C SER A 331 1.78 1.25 -3.31
N VAL A 332 1.13 0.10 -3.54
CA VAL A 332 -0.35 0.03 -3.62
C VAL A 332 -0.99 0.52 -2.33
N SER A 333 -0.48 0.04 -1.18
CA SER A 333 -1.03 0.38 0.13
C SER A 333 -0.90 1.88 0.45
N ILE A 334 0.27 2.48 0.20
CA ILE A 334 0.51 3.91 0.40
C ILE A 334 -0.29 4.75 -0.59
N GLY A 335 -0.33 4.36 -1.87
CA GLY A 335 -1.15 5.04 -2.88
C GLY A 335 -2.63 5.05 -2.51
N PHE A 336 -3.16 3.91 -2.04
CA PHE A 336 -4.53 3.80 -1.57
C PHE A 336 -4.78 4.63 -0.30
N ALA A 337 -3.90 4.51 0.71
CA ALA A 337 -4.02 5.27 1.95
C ALA A 337 -4.06 6.78 1.69
N ASN A 338 -3.22 7.29 0.78
CA ASN A 338 -3.21 8.69 0.40
C ASN A 338 -4.46 9.14 -0.38
N LEU A 339 -5.23 8.23 -0.98
CA LEU A 339 -6.53 8.55 -1.59
C LEU A 339 -7.69 8.57 -0.60
N LEU A 340 -7.50 8.12 0.65
CA LEU A 340 -8.56 8.20 1.66
C LEU A 340 -8.95 9.67 1.91
N PRO A 341 -10.24 9.95 2.13
CA PRO A 341 -10.75 11.32 2.33
C PRO A 341 -10.39 11.84 3.73
N ILE A 342 -9.11 11.77 4.10
CA ILE A 342 -8.59 12.23 5.39
C ILE A 342 -7.83 13.54 5.14
N PRO A 343 -8.28 14.67 5.71
CA PRO A 343 -7.54 15.93 5.63
C PRO A 343 -6.13 15.75 6.18
N VAL A 344 -5.12 16.04 5.50
CA VAL A 344 -3.67 15.80 5.69
C VAL A 344 -3.11 14.92 4.57
N LEU A 345 -3.93 14.06 3.97
CA LEU A 345 -3.56 13.21 2.84
C LEU A 345 -4.04 13.83 1.52
N ASP A 346 -3.53 13.37 0.40
CA ASP A 346 -3.93 13.88 -0.93
C ASP A 346 -5.43 13.74 -1.19
N GLY A 347 -6.03 12.64 -0.71
CA GLY A 347 -7.47 12.41 -0.79
C GLY A 347 -8.31 13.46 -0.04
N GLY A 348 -7.76 14.04 1.03
CA GLY A 348 -8.36 15.18 1.72
C GLY A 348 -8.37 16.44 0.87
N HIS A 349 -7.26 16.74 0.16
CA HIS A 349 -7.21 17.82 -0.81
C HIS A 349 -8.20 17.60 -1.95
N LEU A 350 -8.29 16.38 -2.47
CA LEU A 350 -9.27 16.01 -3.49
C LEU A 350 -10.72 16.21 -3.01
N LEU A 351 -11.00 15.90 -1.73
CA LEU A 351 -12.30 16.14 -1.12
C LEU A 351 -12.62 17.65 -1.06
N PHE A 352 -11.66 18.50 -0.65
CA PHE A 352 -11.84 19.94 -0.65
C PHE A 352 -12.05 20.48 -2.06
N TYR A 353 -11.35 19.99 -3.06
CA TYR A 353 -11.56 20.37 -4.46
C TYR A 353 -12.91 19.90 -5.01
N ALA A 354 -13.38 18.72 -4.61
CA ALA A 354 -14.74 18.26 -4.95
C ALA A 354 -15.81 19.17 -4.34
N TYR A 355 -15.65 19.57 -3.08
CA TYR A 355 -16.53 20.55 -2.45
C TYR A 355 -16.51 21.89 -3.19
N GLU A 356 -15.33 22.43 -3.50
CA GLU A 356 -15.17 23.70 -4.24
C GLU A 356 -15.85 23.64 -5.61
N TRP A 357 -15.77 22.49 -6.29
CA TRP A 357 -16.44 22.27 -7.58
C TRP A 357 -17.97 22.34 -7.46
N ILE A 358 -18.54 21.73 -6.41
CA ILE A 358 -19.98 21.69 -6.16
C ILE A 358 -20.48 23.05 -5.63
N ALA A 359 -19.82 23.56 -4.60
CA ALA A 359 -20.23 24.78 -3.87
C ALA A 359 -19.86 26.09 -4.59
N ARG A 360 -19.00 26.01 -5.64
CA ARG A 360 -18.46 27.15 -6.38
C ARG A 360 -17.71 28.17 -5.51
N ARG A 361 -17.24 27.76 -4.36
CA ARG A 361 -16.45 28.56 -3.41
C ARG A 361 -15.50 27.65 -2.64
N PRO A 362 -14.31 28.14 -2.26
CA PRO A 362 -13.39 27.37 -1.44
C PRO A 362 -13.97 27.07 -0.06
N VAL A 363 -13.45 26.05 0.59
CA VAL A 363 -13.78 25.69 1.97
C VAL A 363 -13.27 26.80 2.90
N ALA A 364 -14.05 27.24 3.87
CA ALA A 364 -13.63 28.26 4.82
C ALA A 364 -12.42 27.81 5.65
N ALA A 365 -11.49 28.73 5.95
CA ALA A 365 -10.25 28.43 6.70
C ALA A 365 -10.51 27.75 8.05
N SER A 366 -11.55 28.20 8.78
CA SER A 366 -11.92 27.58 10.05
C SER A 366 -12.31 26.11 9.92
N VAL A 367 -13.07 25.76 8.86
CA VAL A 367 -13.46 24.37 8.57
C VAL A 367 -12.24 23.56 8.16
N GLN A 368 -11.36 24.12 7.33
CA GLN A 368 -10.11 23.45 6.94
C GLN A 368 -9.25 23.19 8.18
N ALA A 369 -9.00 24.17 9.03
CA ALA A 369 -8.18 24.03 10.24
C ALA A 369 -8.72 22.96 11.20
N VAL A 370 -10.04 22.90 11.40
CA VAL A 370 -10.67 21.84 12.20
C VAL A 370 -10.50 20.50 11.53
N SER A 371 -10.75 20.41 10.23
CA SER A 371 -10.60 19.18 9.45
C SER A 371 -9.18 18.62 9.52
N TYR A 372 -8.16 19.47 9.39
CA TYR A 372 -6.76 19.06 9.54
C TYR A 372 -6.44 18.52 10.94
N ARG A 373 -6.95 19.17 12.01
CA ARG A 373 -6.75 18.67 13.38
C ARG A 373 -7.39 17.30 13.58
N VAL A 374 -8.63 17.13 13.08
CA VAL A 374 -9.34 15.84 13.14
C VAL A 374 -8.61 14.78 12.30
N GLY A 375 -8.20 15.13 11.09
CA GLY A 375 -7.45 14.22 10.21
C GLY A 375 -6.13 13.78 10.83
N LEU A 376 -5.38 14.71 11.44
CA LEU A 376 -4.13 14.41 12.13
C LEU A 376 -4.37 13.51 13.35
N ALA A 377 -5.40 13.80 14.16
CA ALA A 377 -5.75 12.98 15.31
C ALA A 377 -6.14 11.55 14.89
N LEU A 378 -6.90 11.42 13.78
CA LEU A 378 -7.28 10.12 13.22
C LEU A 378 -6.06 9.36 12.70
N LEU A 379 -5.16 10.04 11.98
CA LEU A 379 -3.92 9.44 11.46
C LEU A 379 -3.01 8.96 12.60
N LEU A 380 -2.82 9.77 13.64
CA LEU A 380 -2.04 9.40 14.82
C LEU A 380 -2.69 8.25 15.58
N GLY A 381 -4.01 8.25 15.72
CA GLY A 381 -4.77 7.15 16.31
C GLY A 381 -4.60 5.83 15.54
N LEU A 382 -4.69 5.89 14.21
CA LEU A 382 -4.48 4.73 13.34
C LEU A 382 -3.03 4.22 13.43
N MET A 383 -2.05 5.14 13.44
CA MET A 383 -0.64 4.79 13.59
C MET A 383 -0.36 4.12 14.95
N LEU A 384 -0.95 4.63 16.04
CA LEU A 384 -0.83 4.05 17.37
C LEU A 384 -1.49 2.66 17.41
N PHE A 385 -2.68 2.51 16.82
CA PHE A 385 -3.38 1.24 16.72
C PHE A 385 -2.54 0.20 15.96
N ALA A 386 -2.04 0.55 14.77
CA ALA A 386 -1.21 -0.34 13.96
C ALA A 386 0.10 -0.72 14.67
N THR A 387 0.76 0.26 15.32
CA THR A 387 1.98 0.00 16.10
C THR A 387 1.69 -0.92 17.28
N THR A 388 0.56 -0.75 17.96
CA THR A 388 0.15 -1.64 19.06
C THR A 388 -0.08 -3.06 18.56
N ASN A 389 -0.72 -3.23 17.40
CA ASN A 389 -0.87 -4.54 16.75
C ASN A 389 0.49 -5.18 16.46
N ASP A 390 1.42 -4.42 15.87
CA ASP A 390 2.77 -4.91 15.58
C ASP A 390 3.49 -5.37 16.86
N LEU A 391 3.45 -4.54 17.93
CA LEU A 391 4.09 -4.88 19.21
C LEU A 391 3.47 -6.09 19.89
N GLN A 392 2.15 -6.30 19.77
CA GLN A 392 1.49 -7.50 20.26
C GLN A 392 1.95 -8.75 19.50
N ARG A 393 2.09 -8.67 18.15
CA ARG A 393 2.57 -9.77 17.31
C ARG A 393 3.97 -10.25 17.71
N ILE A 394 4.88 -9.34 18.04
CA ILE A 394 6.26 -9.68 18.46
C ILE A 394 6.39 -9.99 19.95
N ASN A 395 5.28 -10.15 20.68
CA ASN A 395 5.27 -10.48 22.12
C ASN A 395 6.10 -9.56 23.02
N VAL A 396 6.36 -8.30 22.61
CA VAL A 396 7.15 -7.33 23.38
C VAL A 396 6.56 -7.14 24.79
N PHE A 397 5.26 -7.12 24.92
CA PHE A 397 4.59 -6.97 26.22
C PHE A 397 4.84 -8.16 27.14
N ARG A 398 4.97 -9.40 26.62
CA ARG A 398 5.36 -10.57 27.42
C ARG A 398 6.82 -10.50 27.86
N PHE A 399 7.69 -10.02 26.98
CA PHE A 399 9.12 -9.82 27.30
C PHE A 399 9.30 -8.75 28.38
N LEU A 400 8.61 -7.62 28.28
CA LEU A 400 8.64 -6.56 29.29
C LEU A 400 8.00 -7.01 30.62
N GLY A 401 6.88 -7.73 30.58
CA GLY A 401 6.24 -8.30 31.78
C GLY A 401 7.14 -9.29 32.53
N GLY A 402 7.94 -10.10 31.80
CA GLY A 402 8.92 -11.00 32.40
C GLY A 402 10.18 -10.33 32.95
N LEU A 403 10.42 -9.05 32.66
CA LEU A 403 11.52 -8.24 33.24
C LEU A 403 11.12 -7.62 34.58
N PHE A 404 9.83 -7.55 34.90
CA PHE A 404 9.28 -6.95 36.12
C PHE A 404 8.60 -7.98 37.05
N SER A 405 8.59 -9.26 36.68
CA SER A 405 8.17 -10.41 37.50
C SER A 405 9.40 -11.20 37.96
#